data_812301039eb7e6c39edba5deddd47345
#
_entry.id   812301039eb7e6c39edba5deddd47345
#
_cell.length_a   1.000
_cell.length_b   1.000
_cell.length_c   1.000
_cell.angle_alpha   90.00
_cell.angle_beta   90.00
_cell.angle_gamma   90.00
#
_symmetry.space_group_name_H-M   'P 1'
#
loop_
_entity.id
_entity.type
_entity.pdbx_description
1 polymer ?
#
loop_
_entity_poly.entity_id
_entity_poly.type
_entity_poly.pdbx_seq_one_letter_code
_entity_poly.pdbx_strand_id
1 'polypeptide(L)'
;MRSLLPTARSILIHTGQTAILAGMAVLAMAAAPVGVPVGAEKAAAVSAETPARPPLRAVAEPAGPVMRQLVFSAPVRGYGVNSAFGLRKLAGEARARAHKGVDIAAPKGTGVQVAAEGRVLRTGYDAGGFGNFIEVSHPNGMTSLYGHLSRIDVASGMTVTAGQRIGLVGSTGYSTGPHLHFQIERNGR
;
A
#
# COMPACT_ATOMS: atom_id res chain seq x y z
N MET A 1 -54.68 -36.36 -12.48
CA MET A 1 -55.45 -35.99 -11.26
C MET A 1 -54.56 -35.18 -10.33
N ARG A 2 -55.03 -33.93 -10.00
CA ARG A 2 -54.62 -33.04 -8.90
C ARG A 2 -53.16 -32.53 -8.90
N SER A 3 -52.94 -31.43 -9.47
CA SER A 3 -52.56 -30.06 -9.06
C SER A 3 -52.56 -29.80 -7.56
N LEU A 4 -51.45 -29.29 -7.06
CA LEU A 4 -51.37 -28.40 -5.91
C LEU A 4 -50.15 -27.48 -6.04
N LEU A 5 -50.41 -26.21 -6.29
CA LEU A 5 -49.48 -25.08 -6.06
C LEU A 5 -49.51 -24.73 -4.58
N PRO A 6 -48.43 -24.22 -4.01
CA PRO A 6 -48.50 -23.34 -2.83
C PRO A 6 -47.98 -21.92 -3.09
N THR A 7 -48.90 -21.02 -2.99
CA THR A 7 -48.94 -19.74 -2.28
C THR A 7 -47.65 -18.93 -2.07
N ALA A 8 -47.67 -17.77 -2.72
CA ALA A 8 -46.87 -16.60 -2.43
C ALA A 8 -47.03 -16.14 -0.96
N ARG A 9 -45.95 -15.88 -0.25
CA ARG A 9 -45.93 -15.12 0.97
C ARG A 9 -45.22 -13.78 0.72
N SER A 10 -46.06 -12.72 0.82
CA SER A 10 -45.67 -11.33 0.92
C SER A 10 -44.66 -11.12 2.06
N ILE A 11 -43.56 -10.46 1.77
CA ILE A 11 -42.67 -9.90 2.79
C ILE A 11 -42.87 -8.39 2.81
N LEU A 12 -43.37 -7.93 3.92
CA LEU A 12 -43.62 -6.55 4.29
C LEU A 12 -42.32 -5.73 4.29
N ILE A 13 -42.33 -4.66 3.53
CA ILE A 13 -41.27 -3.64 3.55
C ILE A 13 -41.56 -2.70 4.73
N HIS A 14 -40.69 -2.68 5.72
CA HIS A 14 -40.67 -1.65 6.75
C HIS A 14 -39.73 -0.54 6.34
N THR A 15 -40.28 0.57 5.89
CA THR A 15 -39.61 1.85 5.75
C THR A 15 -39.59 2.53 7.11
N GLY A 16 -38.41 2.60 7.72
CA GLY A 16 -38.17 3.41 8.92
C GLY A 16 -37.32 4.62 8.55
N GLN A 17 -37.98 5.75 8.26
CA GLN A 17 -37.32 7.06 8.23
C GLN A 17 -37.19 7.58 9.64
N THR A 18 -36.00 7.76 10.15
CA THR A 18 -35.72 8.62 11.31
C THR A 18 -34.82 9.77 10.86
N ALA A 19 -35.46 10.95 10.74
CA ALA A 19 -34.79 12.23 10.61
C ALA A 19 -34.24 12.64 11.97
N ILE A 20 -32.96 12.89 12.09
CA ILE A 20 -32.31 13.53 13.23
C ILE A 20 -31.83 14.91 12.78
N LEU A 21 -32.53 15.93 13.25
CA LEU A 21 -32.12 17.34 13.22
C LEU A 21 -30.96 17.52 14.21
N ALA A 22 -29.78 17.86 13.76
CA ALA A 22 -28.68 18.31 14.60
C ALA A 22 -28.60 19.83 14.53
N GLY A 23 -28.88 20.49 15.64
CA GLY A 23 -28.80 21.93 15.80
C GLY A 23 -27.36 22.42 15.81
N MET A 24 -27.09 23.46 15.03
CA MET A 24 -25.87 24.26 15.08
C MET A 24 -25.93 25.21 16.27
N ALA A 25 -25.06 25.04 17.26
CA ALA A 25 -24.77 26.06 18.27
C ALA A 25 -23.52 26.85 17.81
N VAL A 26 -23.73 28.08 17.35
CA VAL A 26 -22.67 29.07 17.09
C VAL A 26 -22.39 29.77 18.43
N LEU A 27 -21.22 29.51 19.01
CA LEU A 27 -20.70 30.23 20.18
C LEU A 27 -19.76 31.33 19.69
N ALA A 28 -20.27 32.57 19.66
CA ALA A 28 -19.47 33.76 19.42
C ALA A 28 -18.82 34.19 20.74
N MET A 29 -17.49 34.05 20.84
CA MET A 29 -16.72 34.67 21.93
C MET A 29 -16.22 36.04 21.48
N ALA A 30 -16.75 37.08 22.10
CA ALA A 30 -16.30 38.45 21.99
C ALA A 30 -14.93 38.60 22.69
N ALA A 31 -13.92 39.01 21.96
CA ALA A 31 -12.63 39.42 22.52
C ALA A 31 -12.68 40.91 22.90
N ALA A 32 -12.51 41.22 24.18
CA ALA A 32 -12.31 42.57 24.66
C ALA A 32 -10.84 43.00 24.47
N PRO A 33 -10.56 44.26 24.08
CA PRO A 33 -9.22 44.78 24.00
C PRO A 33 -8.69 45.21 25.39
N VAL A 34 -7.64 44.58 25.84
CA VAL A 34 -6.85 45.01 27.00
C VAL A 34 -5.79 46.00 26.53
N GLY A 35 -5.96 47.25 26.92
CA GLY A 35 -4.98 48.31 26.71
C GLY A 35 -3.76 48.10 27.62
N VAL A 36 -2.56 48.15 27.04
CA VAL A 36 -1.28 48.14 27.74
C VAL A 36 -0.72 49.55 27.72
N PRO A 37 -0.31 50.13 28.86
CA PRO A 37 0.30 51.49 28.90
C PRO A 37 1.70 51.47 28.31
N VAL A 38 1.98 52.46 27.47
CA VAL A 38 3.33 52.80 26.94
C VAL A 38 4.20 53.34 28.08
N GLY A 39 5.18 52.55 28.50
CA GLY A 39 6.30 53.02 29.30
C GLY A 39 7.52 53.18 28.39
N ALA A 40 7.91 54.42 28.15
CA ALA A 40 9.13 54.76 27.47
C ALA A 40 10.33 54.50 28.40
N GLU A 41 11.13 53.49 28.11
CA GLU A 41 12.44 53.30 28.72
C GLU A 41 13.51 53.25 27.64
N LYS A 42 14.47 54.10 27.88
CA LYS A 42 15.61 54.58 27.10
C LYS A 42 16.52 53.43 26.68
N ALA A 43 16.63 53.19 25.38
CA ALA A 43 17.51 52.21 24.81
C ALA A 43 18.96 52.55 25.02
N ALA A 44 19.70 51.74 25.75
CA ALA A 44 21.17 51.67 25.70
C ALA A 44 21.54 50.68 24.57
N ALA A 45 22.18 51.21 23.56
CA ALA A 45 22.72 50.42 22.44
C ALA A 45 23.89 49.57 22.94
N VAL A 46 23.65 48.29 23.15
CA VAL A 46 24.73 47.28 23.28
C VAL A 46 24.92 46.70 21.88
N SER A 47 26.01 47.10 21.24
CA SER A 47 26.48 46.50 19.99
C SER A 47 26.96 45.07 20.29
N ALA A 48 26.08 44.11 20.09
CA ALA A 48 26.43 42.69 20.13
C ALA A 48 27.04 42.32 18.78
N GLU A 49 28.33 42.23 18.76
CA GLU A 49 29.12 41.65 17.66
C GLU A 49 28.71 40.18 17.54
N THR A 50 27.93 39.87 16.49
CA THR A 50 27.55 38.50 16.17
C THR A 50 28.80 37.74 15.73
N PRO A 51 29.23 36.68 16.42
CA PRO A 51 30.38 35.89 15.96
C PRO A 51 30.04 35.31 14.58
N ALA A 52 30.88 35.65 13.59
CA ALA A 52 30.77 35.14 12.23
C ALA A 52 30.74 33.61 12.27
N ARG A 53 29.60 33.07 11.84
CA ARG A 53 29.44 31.63 11.67
C ARG A 53 30.50 31.14 10.68
N PRO A 54 31.36 30.16 11.02
CA PRO A 54 32.32 29.63 10.09
C PRO A 54 31.62 29.13 8.82
N PRO A 55 32.19 29.35 7.62
CA PRO A 55 31.59 28.91 6.40
C PRO A 55 31.35 27.40 6.49
N LEU A 56 30.10 26.98 6.27
CA LEU A 56 29.75 25.58 6.12
C LEU A 56 30.61 25.06 4.96
N ARG A 57 31.61 24.25 5.31
CA ARG A 57 32.39 23.52 4.31
C ARG A 57 31.40 22.68 3.51
N ALA A 58 31.16 23.08 2.28
CA ALA A 58 30.35 22.28 1.33
C ALA A 58 30.97 20.88 1.31
N VAL A 59 30.30 19.94 1.94
CA VAL A 59 30.62 18.52 1.77
C VAL A 59 30.30 18.26 0.30
N ALA A 60 31.38 18.13 -0.50
CA ALA A 60 31.25 17.77 -1.90
C ALA A 60 30.40 16.49 -1.96
N GLU A 61 29.21 16.58 -2.57
CA GLU A 61 28.45 15.38 -2.90
C GLU A 61 29.35 14.46 -3.74
N PRO A 62 29.43 13.17 -3.42
CA PRO A 62 30.21 12.25 -4.24
C PRO A 62 29.64 12.28 -5.65
N ALA A 63 30.39 12.85 -6.59
CA ALA A 63 30.06 12.91 -8.00
C ALA A 63 30.12 11.48 -8.59
N GLY A 64 28.96 10.82 -8.63
CA GLY A 64 28.78 9.53 -9.29
C GLY A 64 27.45 8.91 -8.89
N PRO A 65 26.80 8.13 -9.77
CA PRO A 65 25.62 7.38 -9.39
C PRO A 65 26.01 6.37 -8.32
N VAL A 66 25.61 6.61 -7.07
CA VAL A 66 25.73 5.63 -6.00
C VAL A 66 24.82 4.46 -6.40
N MET A 67 25.41 3.42 -6.97
CA MET A 67 24.69 2.17 -7.26
C MET A 67 24.29 1.56 -5.92
N ARG A 68 23.10 1.94 -5.40
CA ARG A 68 22.52 1.30 -4.22
C ARG A 68 22.28 -0.17 -4.55
N GLN A 69 22.93 -1.04 -3.79
CA GLN A 69 22.63 -2.47 -3.88
C GLN A 69 21.21 -2.69 -3.36
N LEU A 70 20.30 -3.05 -4.27
CA LEU A 70 18.93 -3.38 -3.92
C LEU A 70 18.88 -4.83 -3.44
N VAL A 71 18.50 -5.03 -2.19
CA VAL A 71 18.35 -6.35 -1.57
C VAL A 71 16.86 -6.67 -1.46
N PHE A 72 16.44 -7.78 -2.06
CA PHE A 72 15.07 -8.29 -1.94
C PHE A 72 14.97 -9.28 -0.78
N SER A 73 14.02 -9.06 0.11
CA SER A 73 13.66 -9.99 1.19
C SER A 73 12.45 -10.84 0.81
N ALA A 74 12.27 -11.97 1.50
CA ALA A 74 11.11 -12.83 1.30
C ALA A 74 9.80 -12.06 1.60
N PRO A 75 8.83 -12.05 0.68
CA PRO A 75 7.59 -11.27 0.83
C PRO A 75 6.59 -11.92 1.80
N VAL A 76 6.75 -13.20 2.14
CA VAL A 76 5.96 -13.92 3.15
C VAL A 76 6.91 -14.64 4.09
N ARG A 77 6.95 -14.18 5.35
CA ARG A 77 7.88 -14.73 6.34
C ARG A 77 7.42 -16.10 6.83
N GLY A 78 8.38 -17.03 6.98
CA GLY A 78 8.14 -18.36 7.48
C GLY A 78 7.59 -19.37 6.47
N TYR A 79 7.45 -18.95 5.19
CA TYR A 79 6.97 -19.81 4.11
C TYR A 79 7.97 -19.87 2.97
N GLY A 80 8.15 -21.07 2.40
CA GLY A 80 9.03 -21.30 1.27
C GLY A 80 8.32 -21.28 -0.08
N VAL A 81 9.12 -21.23 -1.16
CA VAL A 81 8.63 -21.38 -2.53
C VAL A 81 8.15 -22.80 -2.73
N ASN A 82 6.89 -22.97 -3.16
CA ASN A 82 6.32 -24.28 -3.53
C ASN A 82 6.18 -24.47 -5.04
N SER A 83 6.25 -23.40 -5.83
CA SER A 83 6.31 -23.47 -7.30
C SER A 83 7.31 -22.48 -7.86
N ALA A 84 8.32 -22.98 -8.55
CA ALA A 84 9.42 -22.17 -9.07
C ALA A 84 9.06 -21.43 -10.36
N PHE A 85 9.89 -20.44 -10.70
CA PHE A 85 9.91 -19.77 -11.99
C PHE A 85 10.27 -20.77 -13.12
N GLY A 86 9.70 -20.56 -14.31
CA GLY A 86 10.05 -21.32 -15.51
C GLY A 86 8.86 -22.06 -16.13
N LEU A 87 9.17 -22.94 -17.10
CA LEU A 87 8.17 -23.77 -17.76
C LEU A 87 7.61 -24.82 -16.77
N ARG A 88 6.29 -24.81 -16.59
CA ARG A 88 5.61 -25.82 -15.77
C ARG A 88 4.32 -26.31 -16.45
N LYS A 89 3.94 -27.53 -16.17
CA LYS A 89 2.64 -28.10 -16.51
C LYS A 89 1.94 -28.51 -15.23
N LEU A 90 0.82 -27.88 -14.94
CA LEU A 90 -0.01 -28.25 -13.80
C LEU A 90 -0.89 -29.45 -14.16
N ALA A 91 -1.34 -30.19 -13.14
CA ALA A 91 -2.29 -31.28 -13.32
C ALA A 91 -3.57 -30.73 -13.96
N GLY A 92 -4.01 -31.36 -15.06
CA GLY A 92 -5.19 -30.91 -15.82
C GLY A 92 -4.93 -29.89 -16.93
N GLU A 93 -3.71 -29.32 -17.04
CA GLU A 93 -3.36 -28.45 -18.17
C GLU A 93 -2.97 -29.26 -19.40
N ALA A 94 -3.51 -28.89 -20.58
CA ALA A 94 -3.18 -29.56 -21.83
C ALA A 94 -1.72 -29.30 -22.29
N ARG A 95 -1.17 -28.11 -21.96
CA ARG A 95 0.16 -27.67 -22.38
C ARG A 95 0.94 -27.05 -21.21
N ALA A 96 2.27 -27.15 -21.26
CA ALA A 96 3.13 -26.41 -20.37
C ALA A 96 3.03 -24.91 -20.63
N ARG A 97 3.06 -24.11 -19.57
CA ARG A 97 3.09 -22.65 -19.64
C ARG A 97 4.26 -22.07 -18.85
N ALA A 98 4.70 -20.90 -19.26
CA ALA A 98 5.74 -20.18 -18.54
C ALA A 98 5.14 -19.58 -17.24
N HIS A 99 5.77 -19.88 -16.12
CA HIS A 99 5.51 -19.23 -14.83
C HIS A 99 6.51 -18.09 -14.66
N LYS A 100 6.03 -16.85 -14.71
CA LYS A 100 6.87 -15.65 -14.71
C LYS A 100 7.33 -15.20 -13.30
N GLY A 101 6.94 -15.92 -12.28
CA GLY A 101 7.28 -15.65 -10.90
C GLY A 101 7.51 -16.93 -10.10
N VAL A 102 7.37 -16.80 -8.80
CA VAL A 102 7.35 -17.94 -7.86
C VAL A 102 6.05 -17.92 -7.08
N ASP A 103 5.54 -19.09 -6.72
CA ASP A 103 4.39 -19.19 -5.84
C ASP A 103 4.84 -19.64 -4.44
N ILE A 104 4.33 -18.95 -3.42
CA ILE A 104 4.61 -19.20 -2.01
C ILE A 104 3.30 -19.60 -1.34
N ALA A 105 3.12 -20.88 -1.05
CA ALA A 105 1.93 -21.38 -0.38
C ALA A 105 1.90 -20.89 1.07
N ALA A 106 0.82 -20.18 1.43
CA ALA A 106 0.59 -19.68 2.78
C ALA A 106 -0.92 -19.56 3.03
N PRO A 107 -1.40 -19.70 4.27
CA PRO A 107 -2.81 -19.55 4.60
C PRO A 107 -3.36 -18.20 4.16
N LYS A 108 -4.63 -18.18 3.71
CA LYS A 108 -5.34 -16.93 3.42
C LYS A 108 -5.33 -16.01 4.64
N GLY A 109 -4.99 -14.74 4.44
CA GLY A 109 -4.86 -13.77 5.51
C GLY A 109 -3.45 -13.60 6.07
N THR A 110 -2.47 -14.44 5.65
CA THR A 110 -1.07 -14.23 5.99
C THR A 110 -0.58 -12.89 5.44
N GLY A 111 0.20 -12.13 6.24
CA GLY A 111 0.72 -10.82 5.84
C GLY A 111 1.70 -10.91 4.67
N VAL A 112 1.47 -10.10 3.64
CA VAL A 112 2.39 -9.92 2.51
C VAL A 112 3.16 -8.62 2.72
N GLN A 113 4.49 -8.70 2.65
CA GLN A 113 5.42 -7.58 2.83
C GLN A 113 6.07 -7.22 1.50
N VAL A 114 6.34 -5.92 1.31
CA VAL A 114 7.13 -5.50 0.17
C VAL A 114 8.56 -6.01 0.32
N ALA A 115 9.08 -6.61 -0.75
CA ALA A 115 10.39 -7.26 -0.73
C ALA A 115 11.56 -6.27 -0.67
N ALA A 116 11.40 -5.06 -1.20
CA ALA A 116 12.37 -3.99 -1.16
C ALA A 116 11.69 -2.62 -1.12
N GLU A 117 12.41 -1.57 -0.76
CA GLU A 117 11.91 -0.19 -0.81
C GLU A 117 11.47 0.21 -2.21
N GLY A 118 10.45 1.06 -2.33
CA GLY A 118 9.97 1.48 -3.64
C GLY A 118 8.71 2.35 -3.60
N ARG A 119 8.08 2.47 -4.76
CA ARG A 119 6.82 3.18 -4.94
C ARG A 119 5.79 2.27 -5.60
N VAL A 120 4.59 2.22 -5.06
CA VAL A 120 3.47 1.47 -5.65
C VAL A 120 3.12 2.08 -7.00
N LEU A 121 3.34 1.33 -8.08
CA LEU A 121 2.98 1.75 -9.43
C LEU A 121 1.48 1.68 -9.62
N ARG A 122 0.90 0.54 -9.31
CA ARG A 122 -0.53 0.30 -9.45
C ARG A 122 -1.00 -0.82 -8.53
N THR A 123 -2.28 -0.75 -8.22
CA THR A 123 -3.05 -1.83 -7.61
C THR A 123 -4.25 -2.10 -8.49
N GLY A 124 -4.74 -3.33 -8.52
CA GLY A 124 -5.85 -3.68 -9.40
C GLY A 124 -6.38 -5.08 -9.19
N TYR A 125 -7.30 -5.46 -10.08
CA TYR A 125 -7.90 -6.78 -10.15
C TYR A 125 -7.88 -7.32 -11.57
N ASP A 126 -7.30 -8.51 -11.75
CA ASP A 126 -7.25 -9.27 -13.00
C ASP A 126 -7.90 -10.63 -12.80
N ALA A 127 -9.14 -10.78 -13.26
CA ALA A 127 -9.94 -11.99 -13.05
C ALA A 127 -9.33 -13.24 -13.70
N GLY A 128 -8.71 -13.11 -14.86
CA GLY A 128 -8.11 -14.21 -15.63
C GLY A 128 -6.65 -14.52 -15.30
N GLY A 129 -6.04 -13.71 -14.41
CA GLY A 129 -4.62 -13.82 -14.05
C GLY A 129 -4.41 -13.61 -12.56
N PHE A 130 -3.77 -12.50 -12.21
CA PHE A 130 -3.25 -12.24 -10.86
C PHE A 130 -4.30 -11.99 -9.76
N GLY A 131 -5.60 -11.91 -10.10
CA GLY A 131 -6.62 -11.50 -9.12
C GLY A 131 -6.35 -10.11 -8.57
N ASN A 132 -6.51 -9.91 -7.27
CA ASN A 132 -6.05 -8.69 -6.63
C ASN A 132 -4.53 -8.67 -6.63
N PHE A 133 -3.94 -7.59 -7.15
CA PHE A 133 -2.50 -7.48 -7.26
C PHE A 133 -1.99 -6.08 -6.89
N ILE A 134 -0.71 -6.04 -6.51
CA ILE A 134 0.09 -4.84 -6.28
C ILE A 134 1.34 -4.93 -7.13
N GLU A 135 1.71 -3.84 -7.79
CA GLU A 135 2.97 -3.70 -8.50
C GLU A 135 3.77 -2.55 -7.91
N VAL A 136 5.03 -2.80 -7.57
CA VAL A 136 5.93 -1.84 -6.93
C VAL A 136 7.14 -1.60 -7.80
N SER A 137 7.44 -0.33 -8.08
CA SER A 137 8.69 0.09 -8.71
C SER A 137 9.78 0.25 -7.66
N HIS A 138 10.95 -0.25 -7.98
CA HIS A 138 12.14 -0.15 -7.16
C HIS A 138 13.25 0.62 -7.90
N PRO A 139 14.32 1.05 -7.20
CA PRO A 139 15.52 1.57 -7.85
C PRO A 139 16.07 0.61 -8.93
N ASN A 140 16.91 1.14 -9.83
CA ASN A 140 17.62 0.37 -10.87
C ASN A 140 16.71 -0.30 -11.92
N GLY A 141 15.49 0.23 -12.16
CA GLY A 141 14.56 -0.30 -13.15
C GLY A 141 13.94 -1.65 -12.79
N MET A 142 13.96 -2.01 -11.50
CA MET A 142 13.32 -3.23 -11.01
C MET A 142 11.86 -2.98 -10.67
N THR A 143 11.01 -3.98 -10.89
CA THR A 143 9.62 -4.01 -10.42
C THR A 143 9.32 -5.32 -9.71
N SER A 144 8.45 -5.30 -8.70
CA SER A 144 7.92 -6.51 -8.09
C SER A 144 6.39 -6.53 -8.16
N LEU A 145 5.83 -7.72 -8.39
CA LEU A 145 4.39 -7.96 -8.46
C LEU A 145 3.99 -8.98 -7.39
N TYR A 146 2.87 -8.69 -6.72
CA TYR A 146 2.27 -9.48 -5.65
C TYR A 146 0.84 -9.82 -6.05
N GLY A 147 0.56 -11.07 -6.41
CA GLY A 147 -0.72 -11.53 -6.94
C GLY A 147 -1.53 -12.40 -5.99
N HIS A 148 -2.76 -12.67 -6.40
CA HIS A 148 -3.77 -13.51 -5.73
C HIS A 148 -4.18 -13.04 -4.33
N LEU A 149 -4.00 -11.74 -4.03
CA LEU A 149 -4.25 -11.17 -2.71
C LEU A 149 -5.71 -11.25 -2.29
N SER A 150 -5.97 -11.46 -1.00
CA SER A 150 -7.31 -11.32 -0.42
C SER A 150 -7.62 -9.88 -0.05
N ARG A 151 -6.60 -9.07 0.24
CA ARG A 151 -6.71 -7.65 0.60
C ARG A 151 -5.48 -6.88 0.17
N ILE A 152 -5.69 -5.65 -0.25
CA ILE A 152 -4.66 -4.66 -0.57
C ILE A 152 -4.69 -3.59 0.52
N ASP A 153 -3.53 -3.31 1.15
CA ASP A 153 -3.39 -2.35 2.25
C ASP A 153 -2.72 -1.03 1.82
N VAL A 154 -2.42 -0.87 0.53
CA VAL A 154 -1.73 0.29 -0.05
C VAL A 154 -2.45 0.81 -1.30
N ALA A 155 -2.17 2.04 -1.69
CA ALA A 155 -2.71 2.66 -2.90
C ALA A 155 -1.60 3.01 -3.90
N SER A 156 -1.97 3.13 -5.18
CA SER A 156 -1.06 3.60 -6.23
C SER A 156 -0.45 4.95 -5.87
N GLY A 157 0.85 5.10 -6.11
CA GLY A 157 1.62 6.29 -5.79
C GLY A 157 2.21 6.34 -4.37
N MET A 158 1.83 5.43 -3.45
CA MET A 158 2.42 5.38 -2.11
C MET A 158 3.87 4.93 -2.14
N THR A 159 4.72 5.55 -1.33
CA THR A 159 6.09 5.06 -1.04
C THR A 159 6.00 3.97 0.04
N VAL A 160 6.76 2.90 -0.16
CA VAL A 160 6.82 1.75 0.74
C VAL A 160 8.26 1.43 1.11
N THR A 161 8.48 1.02 2.36
CA THR A 161 9.80 0.61 2.87
C THR A 161 9.92 -0.90 2.91
N ALA A 162 11.13 -1.43 2.73
CA ALA A 162 11.37 -2.87 2.76
C ALA A 162 10.78 -3.53 4.03
N GLY A 163 10.05 -4.63 3.86
CA GLY A 163 9.38 -5.33 4.96
C GLY A 163 8.06 -4.72 5.44
N GLN A 164 7.63 -3.58 4.89
CA GLN A 164 6.30 -3.01 5.17
C GLN A 164 5.22 -3.95 4.66
N ARG A 165 4.16 -4.19 5.48
CA ARG A 165 3.00 -4.96 5.02
C ARG A 165 2.21 -4.15 3.99
N ILE A 166 1.91 -4.77 2.85
CA ILE A 166 1.20 -4.17 1.71
C ILE A 166 -0.12 -4.87 1.39
N GLY A 167 -0.37 -6.06 1.95
CA GLY A 167 -1.59 -6.81 1.72
C GLY A 167 -1.63 -8.14 2.47
N LEU A 168 -2.58 -8.98 2.10
CA LEU A 168 -2.78 -10.30 2.69
C LEU A 168 -2.86 -11.37 1.60
N VAL A 169 -2.27 -12.54 1.85
CA VAL A 169 -2.39 -13.74 0.99
C VAL A 169 -3.85 -14.10 0.77
N GLY A 170 -4.18 -14.49 -0.44
CA GLY A 170 -5.50 -14.91 -0.85
C GLY A 170 -5.47 -16.06 -1.85
N SER A 171 -6.53 -16.13 -2.66
CA SER A 171 -6.70 -17.08 -3.77
C SER A 171 -7.65 -16.45 -4.80
N THR A 172 -7.40 -15.19 -5.16
CA THR A 172 -8.23 -14.44 -6.14
C THR A 172 -7.68 -14.58 -7.54
N GLY A 173 -8.51 -14.36 -8.57
CA GLY A 173 -8.12 -14.54 -9.97
C GLY A 173 -7.92 -16.01 -10.35
N TYR A 174 -6.98 -16.30 -11.25
CA TYR A 174 -6.67 -17.66 -11.67
C TYR A 174 -5.77 -18.37 -10.65
N SER A 175 -6.36 -18.93 -9.62
CA SER A 175 -5.68 -19.57 -8.50
C SER A 175 -6.36 -20.88 -8.09
N THR A 176 -5.57 -21.92 -7.79
CA THR A 176 -6.06 -23.24 -7.35
C THR A 176 -6.13 -23.39 -5.83
N GLY A 177 -5.63 -22.42 -5.06
CA GLY A 177 -5.62 -22.44 -3.61
C GLY A 177 -4.87 -21.24 -3.02
N PRO A 178 -4.88 -21.05 -1.69
CA PRO A 178 -4.23 -19.91 -1.06
C PRO A 178 -2.71 -19.91 -1.26
N HIS A 179 -2.20 -18.88 -1.91
CA HIS A 179 -0.77 -18.63 -2.12
C HIS A 179 -0.53 -17.17 -2.49
N LEU A 180 0.72 -16.72 -2.39
CA LEU A 180 1.21 -15.50 -3.00
C LEU A 180 1.91 -15.86 -4.31
N HIS A 181 1.49 -15.26 -5.43
CA HIS A 181 2.31 -15.19 -6.63
C HIS A 181 3.24 -13.98 -6.49
N PHE A 182 4.55 -14.22 -6.57
CA PHE A 182 5.58 -13.17 -6.47
C PHE A 182 6.48 -13.18 -7.70
N GLN A 183 6.61 -12.02 -8.35
CA GLN A 183 7.38 -11.86 -9.58
C GLN A 183 8.29 -10.64 -9.45
N ILE A 184 9.51 -10.74 -9.97
CA ILE A 184 10.44 -9.62 -10.13
C ILE A 184 10.76 -9.48 -11.61
N GLU A 185 10.67 -8.26 -12.11
CA GLU A 185 11.05 -7.93 -13.47
C GLU A 185 12.14 -6.85 -13.46
N ARG A 186 12.97 -6.83 -14.48
CA ARG A 186 13.92 -5.76 -14.74
C ARG A 186 13.65 -5.16 -16.10
N ASN A 187 13.36 -3.85 -16.15
CA ASN A 187 13.02 -3.13 -17.38
C ASN A 187 11.89 -3.81 -18.18
N GLY A 188 10.86 -4.32 -17.49
CA GLY A 188 9.69 -4.97 -18.09
C GLY A 188 9.96 -6.41 -18.63
N ARG A 189 11.02 -7.06 -18.16
CA ARG A 189 11.40 -8.43 -18.55
C ARG A 189 11.77 -9.28 -17.35
#